data_b1b5e8e4ef505be8d3fc2af17e866736
#
_entry.id   b1b5e8e4ef505be8d3fc2af17e866736
#
_cell.length_a   1.000
_cell.length_b   1.000
_cell.length_c   1.000
_cell.angle_alpha   90.00
_cell.angle_beta   90.00
_cell.angle_gamma   90.00
#
_symmetry.space_group_name_H-M   'P 1'
#
loop_
_entity.id
_entity.type
_entity.pdbx_description
1 polymer ?
#
loop_
_entity_poly.entity_id
_entity_poly.type
_entity_poly.pdbx_seq_one_letter_code
_entity_poly.pdbx_strand_id
1 'polypeptide(L)'
;MARLLSPLRLAAAGVVLLAVVLVVLVTRGSNQYLEVPDEAHPLQGLVQVPGPTPPKNGGDIYYVDVLLRPASLLESWVPAVRPEGSDIIARTQIVEPGISDKERFQLDLATMKVSQEVASVVALRQLGYHVPIRPDGVRVVAVTSGSHAAGLVRPGDVIVAADGKPVRTRTDLATALSRHKPGDVVTLVIRRGGRKSTVSVRTTSDRQNPKRPIIGVLPIQALHAQLPFPIKFNLRKVGGPSAGLAFALELLEQKGRDVDRGYKVAATGEIELDGSVTRIGGIKQKTIGARKSHVDVFLVPVDGDNAKDAKRYAHGLKIIPVKTFQQALRALATLPKKG
;
A
#
# COMPACT_ATOMS: atom_id res chain seq x y z
N MET A 1 -43.46 7.85 -49.74
CA MET A 1 -44.24 8.26 -48.55
C MET A 1 -43.48 7.88 -47.29
N ALA A 2 -42.76 8.81 -46.72
CA ALA A 2 -42.05 8.62 -45.41
C ALA A 2 -43.11 8.52 -44.31
N ARG A 3 -43.27 7.35 -43.66
CA ARG A 3 -44.10 7.20 -42.46
C ARG A 3 -43.46 7.99 -41.33
N LEU A 4 -43.94 9.19 -41.05
CA LEU A 4 -43.60 9.95 -39.88
C LEU A 4 -43.85 9.09 -38.67
N LEU A 5 -42.79 8.78 -37.91
CA LEU A 5 -42.88 8.05 -36.62
C LEU A 5 -43.83 8.85 -35.72
N SER A 6 -44.78 8.17 -35.06
CA SER A 6 -45.69 8.84 -34.12
C SER A 6 -44.87 9.49 -32.99
N PRO A 7 -45.26 10.64 -32.42
CA PRO A 7 -44.52 11.33 -31.37
C PRO A 7 -44.25 10.44 -30.15
N LEU A 8 -45.17 9.49 -29.87
CA LEU A 8 -44.99 8.49 -28.81
C LEU A 8 -43.82 7.52 -29.11
N ARG A 9 -43.63 7.09 -30.37
CA ARG A 9 -42.51 6.22 -30.76
C ARG A 9 -41.19 6.97 -30.73
N LEU A 10 -41.17 8.24 -31.08
CA LEU A 10 -39.99 9.11 -30.98
C LEU A 10 -39.62 9.33 -29.50
N ALA A 11 -40.58 9.58 -28.62
CA ALA A 11 -40.38 9.68 -27.19
C ALA A 11 -39.85 8.38 -26.59
N ALA A 12 -40.45 7.23 -26.94
CA ALA A 12 -39.99 5.92 -26.48
C ALA A 12 -38.54 5.63 -26.95
N ALA A 13 -38.22 5.90 -28.23
CA ALA A 13 -36.86 5.77 -28.75
C ALA A 13 -35.87 6.68 -28.02
N GLY A 14 -36.26 7.92 -27.71
CA GLY A 14 -35.45 8.85 -26.91
C GLY A 14 -35.17 8.34 -25.50
N VAL A 15 -36.16 7.78 -24.81
CA VAL A 15 -35.98 7.18 -23.47
C VAL A 15 -35.03 5.97 -23.52
N VAL A 16 -35.21 5.09 -24.54
CA VAL A 16 -34.31 3.94 -24.72
C VAL A 16 -32.88 4.41 -25.00
N LEU A 17 -32.69 5.39 -25.88
CA LEU A 17 -31.36 5.94 -26.17
C LEU A 17 -30.72 6.53 -24.91
N LEU A 18 -31.47 7.31 -24.11
CA LEU A 18 -30.98 7.89 -22.87
C LEU A 18 -30.57 6.78 -21.87
N ALA A 19 -31.37 5.72 -21.74
CA ALA A 19 -31.04 4.57 -20.89
C ALA A 19 -29.74 3.87 -21.36
N VAL A 20 -29.58 3.66 -22.66
CA VAL A 20 -28.36 3.08 -23.24
C VAL A 20 -27.15 3.96 -22.96
N VAL A 21 -27.26 5.28 -23.17
CA VAL A 21 -26.18 6.24 -22.89
C VAL A 21 -25.82 6.19 -21.40
N LEU A 22 -26.81 6.18 -20.51
CA LEU A 22 -26.57 6.12 -19.07
C LEU A 22 -25.84 4.81 -18.68
N VAL A 23 -26.27 3.68 -19.22
CA VAL A 23 -25.61 2.38 -19.00
C VAL A 23 -24.15 2.45 -19.45
N VAL A 24 -23.88 3.01 -20.63
CA VAL A 24 -22.51 3.18 -21.14
C VAL A 24 -21.69 4.09 -20.20
N LEU A 25 -22.23 5.21 -19.76
CA LEU A 25 -21.56 6.15 -18.88
C LEU A 25 -21.22 5.53 -17.50
N VAL A 26 -22.09 4.64 -16.98
CA VAL A 26 -21.87 3.95 -15.70
C VAL A 26 -20.91 2.78 -15.84
N THR A 27 -20.98 2.02 -16.93
CA THR A 27 -20.20 0.76 -17.09
C THR A 27 -18.83 0.97 -17.73
N ARG A 28 -18.66 2.03 -18.53
CA ARG A 28 -17.36 2.35 -19.14
C ARG A 28 -16.46 3.05 -18.11
N GLY A 29 -15.28 2.46 -17.87
CA GLY A 29 -14.23 3.07 -17.08
C GLY A 29 -13.61 4.28 -17.78
N SER A 30 -13.25 5.29 -17.01
CA SER A 30 -12.44 6.43 -17.44
C SER A 30 -10.94 6.14 -17.24
N ASN A 31 -10.08 7.05 -17.69
CA ASN A 31 -8.64 6.99 -17.41
C ASN A 31 -8.30 7.66 -16.05
N GLN A 32 -9.20 7.55 -15.09
CA GLN A 32 -9.08 8.12 -13.75
C GLN A 32 -9.44 7.07 -12.70
N TYR A 33 -8.93 7.28 -11.48
CA TYR A 33 -9.30 6.49 -10.32
C TYR A 33 -10.18 7.32 -9.39
N LEU A 34 -11.06 6.64 -8.70
CA LEU A 34 -11.83 7.16 -7.60
C LEU A 34 -11.21 6.63 -6.30
N GLU A 35 -10.80 7.54 -5.45
CA GLU A 35 -10.32 7.25 -4.10
C GLU A 35 -11.48 7.49 -3.13
N VAL A 36 -11.98 6.43 -2.51
CA VAL A 36 -13.20 6.44 -1.67
C VAL A 36 -12.82 6.15 -0.22
N PRO A 37 -13.37 6.88 0.76
CA PRO A 37 -13.21 6.53 2.16
C PRO A 37 -13.68 5.11 2.44
N ASP A 38 -12.83 4.32 3.12
CA ASP A 38 -13.20 3.03 3.68
C ASP A 38 -13.26 3.11 5.20
N GLU A 39 -13.91 2.16 5.85
CA GLU A 39 -14.01 2.10 7.30
C GLU A 39 -12.66 1.77 7.93
N ALA A 40 -12.47 2.17 9.20
CA ALA A 40 -11.34 1.71 9.98
C ALA A 40 -11.58 0.26 10.42
N HIS A 41 -10.55 -0.58 10.30
CA HIS A 41 -10.63 -2.01 10.56
C HIS A 41 -9.84 -2.37 11.81
N PRO A 42 -10.43 -3.07 12.81
CA PRO A 42 -9.72 -3.50 13.98
C PRO A 42 -8.64 -4.53 13.62
N LEU A 43 -7.49 -4.46 14.28
CA LEU A 43 -6.39 -5.39 14.10
C LEU A 43 -6.45 -6.59 15.07
N GLN A 44 -7.27 -6.48 16.09
CA GLN A 44 -7.48 -7.58 17.05
C GLN A 44 -7.89 -8.86 16.31
N GLY A 45 -7.17 -9.96 16.57
CA GLY A 45 -7.38 -11.25 15.91
C GLY A 45 -6.80 -11.37 14.49
N LEU A 46 -6.44 -10.26 13.83
CA LEU A 46 -5.77 -10.27 12.54
C LEU A 46 -4.25 -10.39 12.67
N VAL A 47 -3.68 -9.90 13.78
CA VAL A 47 -2.26 -10.04 14.10
C VAL A 47 -2.12 -11.10 15.18
N GLN A 48 -1.32 -12.13 14.92
CA GLN A 48 -1.11 -13.25 15.83
C GLN A 48 0.36 -13.42 16.17
N VAL A 49 0.68 -13.41 17.46
CA VAL A 49 2.00 -13.66 18.00
C VAL A 49 1.93 -14.65 19.15
N PRO A 50 2.95 -15.49 19.38
CA PRO A 50 3.03 -16.29 20.58
C PRO A 50 3.24 -15.40 21.83
N GLY A 51 2.52 -15.67 22.90
CA GLY A 51 2.71 -14.94 24.14
C GLY A 51 1.45 -14.73 24.96
N PRO A 52 1.46 -13.77 25.88
CA PRO A 52 0.34 -13.47 26.75
C PRO A 52 -0.87 -12.98 25.95
N THR A 53 -2.04 -13.13 26.53
CA THR A 53 -3.28 -12.58 25.96
C THR A 53 -3.23 -11.04 26.01
N PRO A 54 -3.68 -10.34 24.96
CA PRO A 54 -3.77 -8.88 24.97
C PRO A 54 -4.61 -8.36 26.14
N PRO A 55 -4.37 -7.14 26.60
CA PRO A 55 -5.22 -6.49 27.58
C PRO A 55 -6.68 -6.45 27.11
N LYS A 56 -7.62 -6.77 28.01
CA LYS A 56 -9.06 -6.64 27.76
C LYS A 56 -9.57 -5.37 28.44
N ASN A 57 -9.33 -4.23 27.83
CA ASN A 57 -9.66 -2.92 28.36
C ASN A 57 -10.79 -2.19 27.57
N GLY A 58 -11.37 -2.86 26.55
CA GLY A 58 -12.38 -2.29 25.67
C GLY A 58 -11.84 -1.41 24.54
N GLY A 59 -10.52 -1.19 24.48
CA GLY A 59 -9.83 -0.54 23.37
C GLY A 59 -9.46 -1.50 22.25
N ASP A 60 -8.94 -0.95 21.19
CA ASP A 60 -8.39 -1.71 20.04
C ASP A 60 -7.57 -0.79 19.14
N ILE A 61 -6.64 -1.38 18.40
CA ILE A 61 -5.87 -0.70 17.36
C ILE A 61 -6.51 -0.95 16.00
N TYR A 62 -6.73 0.13 15.25
CA TYR A 62 -7.34 0.10 13.92
C TYR A 62 -6.34 0.53 12.86
N TYR A 63 -6.29 -0.17 11.73
CA TYR A 63 -5.71 0.39 10.52
C TYR A 63 -6.80 1.05 9.68
N VAL A 64 -6.39 1.98 8.82
CA VAL A 64 -7.27 2.68 7.88
C VAL A 64 -6.70 2.56 6.47
N ASP A 65 -7.57 2.27 5.54
CA ASP A 65 -7.23 2.20 4.12
C ASP A 65 -8.15 3.08 3.27
N VAL A 66 -8.03 2.96 1.99
CA VAL A 66 -8.86 3.64 1.01
C VAL A 66 -9.24 2.66 -0.08
N LEU A 67 -10.47 2.71 -0.53
CA LEU A 67 -10.90 1.95 -1.68
C LEU A 67 -10.52 2.70 -2.96
N LEU A 68 -9.54 2.17 -3.67
CA LEU A 68 -9.08 2.73 -4.94
C LEU A 68 -9.61 1.87 -6.09
N ARG A 69 -10.44 2.46 -6.94
CA ARG A 69 -11.03 1.78 -8.10
C ARG A 69 -11.08 2.69 -9.34
N PRO A 70 -11.11 2.12 -10.55
CA PRO A 70 -11.38 2.93 -11.74
C PRO A 70 -12.69 3.70 -11.60
N ALA A 71 -12.67 4.97 -11.96
CA ALA A 71 -13.88 5.80 -12.02
C ALA A 71 -14.63 5.50 -13.33
N SER A 72 -15.95 5.46 -13.27
CA SER A 72 -16.78 5.43 -14.48
C SER A 72 -16.74 6.78 -15.21
N LEU A 73 -17.15 6.80 -16.46
CA LEU A 73 -17.29 8.07 -17.22
C LEU A 73 -18.26 9.01 -16.51
N LEU A 74 -19.37 8.48 -15.96
CA LEU A 74 -20.35 9.28 -15.24
C LEU A 74 -19.72 9.92 -13.99
N GLU A 75 -19.01 9.16 -13.19
CA GLU A 75 -18.31 9.68 -11.99
C GLU A 75 -17.22 10.68 -12.34
N SER A 76 -16.57 10.52 -13.49
CA SER A 76 -15.55 11.46 -13.95
C SER A 76 -16.13 12.83 -14.30
N TRP A 77 -17.33 12.86 -14.89
CA TRP A 77 -17.96 14.08 -15.39
C TRP A 77 -18.94 14.72 -14.41
N VAL A 78 -19.59 13.91 -13.56
CA VAL A 78 -20.66 14.37 -12.68
C VAL A 78 -20.26 14.19 -11.19
N PRO A 79 -19.71 15.23 -10.54
CA PRO A 79 -19.29 15.13 -9.14
C PRO A 79 -20.40 14.68 -8.17
N ALA A 80 -21.65 15.06 -8.44
CA ALA A 80 -22.81 14.76 -7.59
C ALA A 80 -23.13 13.26 -7.43
N VAL A 81 -22.65 12.40 -8.35
CA VAL A 81 -22.87 10.94 -8.26
C VAL A 81 -21.75 10.20 -7.55
N ARG A 82 -20.69 10.91 -7.16
CA ARG A 82 -19.56 10.30 -6.46
C ARG A 82 -19.91 10.00 -5.01
N PRO A 83 -19.35 8.92 -4.42
CA PRO A 83 -19.45 8.70 -2.98
C PRO A 83 -18.94 9.90 -2.17
N GLU A 84 -19.60 10.17 -1.05
CA GLU A 84 -19.22 11.27 -0.16
C GLU A 84 -17.76 11.15 0.30
N GLY A 85 -17.02 12.24 0.20
CA GLY A 85 -15.61 12.30 0.61
C GLY A 85 -14.63 11.71 -0.38
N SER A 86 -15.10 11.18 -1.51
CA SER A 86 -14.21 10.65 -2.56
C SER A 86 -13.52 11.76 -3.36
N ASP A 87 -12.38 11.41 -3.95
CA ASP A 87 -11.65 12.26 -4.89
C ASP A 87 -11.36 11.51 -6.20
N ILE A 88 -11.32 12.25 -7.30
CA ILE A 88 -10.84 11.76 -8.59
C ILE A 88 -9.34 12.02 -8.68
N ILE A 89 -8.58 10.98 -9.04
CA ILE A 89 -7.14 11.02 -9.20
C ILE A 89 -6.79 10.55 -10.61
N ALA A 90 -5.91 11.28 -11.29
CA ALA A 90 -5.43 10.85 -12.60
C ALA A 90 -4.65 9.52 -12.47
N ARG A 91 -4.86 8.60 -13.43
CA ARG A 91 -4.16 7.30 -13.45
C ARG A 91 -2.64 7.47 -13.34
N THR A 92 -2.08 8.50 -13.97
CA THR A 92 -0.64 8.79 -13.98
C THR A 92 -0.07 9.18 -12.62
N GLN A 93 -0.90 9.57 -11.66
CA GLN A 93 -0.47 9.87 -10.28
C GLN A 93 -0.38 8.61 -9.40
N ILE A 94 -1.03 7.53 -9.81
CA ILE A 94 -1.14 6.28 -9.05
C ILE A 94 -0.38 5.14 -9.71
N VAL A 95 -0.40 5.10 -11.03
CA VAL A 95 0.21 4.02 -11.81
C VAL A 95 1.35 4.61 -12.62
N GLU A 96 2.56 4.13 -12.38
CA GLU A 96 3.72 4.53 -13.17
C GLU A 96 3.53 4.18 -14.65
N PRO A 97 4.04 5.00 -15.57
CA PRO A 97 3.95 4.72 -17.00
C PRO A 97 4.50 3.34 -17.35
N GLY A 98 3.69 2.54 -18.03
CA GLY A 98 4.07 1.20 -18.46
C GLY A 98 3.73 0.07 -17.49
N ILE A 99 3.15 0.39 -16.33
CA ILE A 99 2.66 -0.59 -15.36
C ILE A 99 1.15 -0.78 -15.56
N SER A 100 0.68 -2.01 -15.56
CA SER A 100 -0.74 -2.35 -15.55
C SER A 100 -1.33 -2.24 -14.13
N ASP A 101 -2.64 -2.13 -14.01
CA ASP A 101 -3.34 -2.12 -12.72
C ASP A 101 -3.08 -3.40 -11.92
N LYS A 102 -2.93 -4.53 -12.60
CA LYS A 102 -2.58 -5.82 -11.99
C LYS A 102 -1.17 -5.78 -11.40
N GLU A 103 -0.20 -5.25 -12.12
CA GLU A 103 1.18 -5.11 -11.63
C GLU A 103 1.26 -4.12 -10.47
N ARG A 104 0.54 -3.01 -10.54
CA ARG A 104 0.39 -2.08 -9.42
C ARG A 104 -0.17 -2.77 -8.17
N PHE A 105 -1.26 -3.52 -8.33
CA PHE A 105 -1.85 -4.25 -7.20
C PHE A 105 -0.89 -5.28 -6.59
N GLN A 106 -0.08 -5.97 -7.41
CA GLN A 106 0.97 -6.87 -6.91
C GLN A 106 2.05 -6.09 -6.15
N LEU A 107 2.42 -4.89 -6.61
CA LEU A 107 3.34 -4.01 -5.89
C LEU A 107 2.77 -3.59 -4.53
N ASP A 108 1.50 -3.17 -4.49
CA ASP A 108 0.83 -2.78 -3.26
C ASP A 108 0.80 -3.94 -2.24
N LEU A 109 0.51 -5.16 -2.68
CA LEU A 109 0.56 -6.36 -1.83
C LEU A 109 1.98 -6.68 -1.33
N ALA A 110 2.98 -6.46 -2.16
CA ALA A 110 4.37 -6.72 -1.79
C ALA A 110 4.91 -5.66 -0.83
N THR A 111 4.57 -4.39 -1.02
CA THR A 111 4.94 -3.31 -0.10
C THR A 111 4.23 -3.45 1.25
N MET A 112 2.99 -3.96 1.27
CA MET A 112 2.30 -4.33 2.51
C MET A 112 3.09 -5.39 3.30
N LYS A 113 3.63 -6.42 2.65
CA LYS A 113 4.45 -7.43 3.32
C LYS A 113 5.73 -6.83 3.91
N VAL A 114 6.39 -5.94 3.18
CA VAL A 114 7.57 -5.23 3.72
C VAL A 114 7.19 -4.37 4.92
N SER A 115 6.05 -3.68 4.87
CA SER A 115 5.54 -2.89 5.99
C SER A 115 5.29 -3.74 7.24
N GLN A 116 4.72 -4.95 7.07
CA GLN A 116 4.54 -5.93 8.16
C GLN A 116 5.88 -6.39 8.76
N GLU A 117 6.88 -6.66 7.91
CA GLU A 117 8.23 -7.05 8.34
C GLU A 117 8.90 -5.93 9.14
N VAL A 118 8.86 -4.68 8.62
CA VAL A 118 9.44 -3.50 9.29
C VAL A 118 8.72 -3.21 10.61
N ALA A 119 7.38 -3.23 10.61
CA ALA A 119 6.59 -3.03 11.84
C ALA A 119 6.92 -4.07 12.92
N SER A 120 7.10 -5.33 12.51
CA SER A 120 7.50 -6.42 13.42
C SER A 120 8.86 -6.15 14.06
N VAL A 121 9.83 -5.72 13.25
CA VAL A 121 11.17 -5.38 13.75
C VAL A 121 11.12 -4.23 14.73
N VAL A 122 10.44 -3.13 14.39
CA VAL A 122 10.34 -1.92 15.23
C VAL A 122 9.64 -2.25 16.54
N ALA A 123 8.51 -2.96 16.50
CA ALA A 123 7.78 -3.35 17.69
C ALA A 123 8.59 -4.28 18.61
N LEU A 124 9.25 -5.31 18.05
CA LEU A 124 10.08 -6.23 18.82
C LEU A 124 11.29 -5.54 19.46
N ARG A 125 11.96 -4.62 18.74
CA ARG A 125 13.04 -3.80 19.32
C ARG A 125 12.53 -2.93 20.45
N GLN A 126 11.32 -2.36 20.34
CA GLN A 126 10.67 -1.60 21.40
C GLN A 126 10.36 -2.45 22.63
N LEU A 127 10.18 -3.76 22.47
CA LEU A 127 10.01 -4.75 23.55
C LEU A 127 11.35 -5.27 24.10
N GLY A 128 12.49 -4.77 23.61
CA GLY A 128 13.83 -5.17 24.05
C GLY A 128 14.41 -6.39 23.35
N TYR A 129 13.75 -6.94 22.33
CA TYR A 129 14.31 -8.04 21.55
C TYR A 129 15.44 -7.54 20.64
N HIS A 130 16.53 -8.29 20.58
CA HIS A 130 17.55 -8.10 19.55
C HIS A 130 17.06 -8.72 18.23
N VAL A 131 16.81 -7.90 17.22
CA VAL A 131 16.36 -8.35 15.88
C VAL A 131 17.38 -7.93 14.84
N PRO A 132 18.29 -8.84 14.46
CA PRO A 132 19.23 -8.59 13.37
C PRO A 132 18.50 -8.47 12.04
N ILE A 133 18.89 -7.46 11.26
CA ILE A 133 18.38 -7.24 9.91
C ILE A 133 19.54 -7.12 8.96
N ARG A 134 19.37 -7.66 7.77
CA ARG A 134 20.30 -7.46 6.67
C ARG A 134 19.53 -7.34 5.34
N PRO A 135 20.02 -6.49 4.43
CA PRO A 135 19.55 -6.51 3.05
C PRO A 135 19.79 -7.89 2.44
N ASP A 136 18.78 -8.45 1.81
CA ASP A 136 18.78 -9.84 1.32
C ASP A 136 18.56 -9.94 -0.19
N GLY A 137 18.90 -8.89 -0.92
CA GLY A 137 18.73 -8.82 -2.36
C GLY A 137 17.56 -7.97 -2.81
N VAL A 138 17.15 -8.15 -4.04
CA VAL A 138 16.07 -7.39 -4.67
C VAL A 138 14.94 -8.34 -5.07
N ARG A 139 13.79 -8.20 -4.44
CA ARG A 139 12.60 -9.01 -4.74
C ARG A 139 11.91 -8.49 -5.99
N VAL A 140 11.61 -9.41 -6.91
CA VAL A 140 10.79 -9.13 -8.09
C VAL A 140 9.32 -9.20 -7.69
N VAL A 141 8.61 -8.09 -7.84
CA VAL A 141 7.17 -8.00 -7.57
C VAL A 141 6.37 -8.37 -8.79
N ALA A 142 6.76 -7.83 -9.93
CA ALA A 142 6.15 -8.11 -11.22
C ALA A 142 7.22 -8.16 -12.32
N VAL A 143 6.87 -8.80 -13.42
CA VAL A 143 7.68 -8.83 -14.63
C VAL A 143 6.88 -8.13 -15.71
N THR A 144 7.45 -7.09 -16.30
CA THR A 144 6.81 -6.29 -17.35
C THR A 144 6.46 -7.17 -18.54
N SER A 145 5.22 -7.12 -18.98
CA SER A 145 4.74 -7.90 -20.11
C SER A 145 5.53 -7.57 -21.38
N GLY A 146 5.98 -8.60 -22.09
CA GLY A 146 6.81 -8.44 -23.30
C GLY A 146 8.28 -8.11 -23.03
N SER A 147 8.73 -8.05 -21.76
CA SER A 147 10.16 -7.92 -21.45
C SER A 147 10.92 -9.23 -21.66
N HIS A 148 12.24 -9.14 -21.87
CA HIS A 148 13.09 -10.34 -22.01
C HIS A 148 13.26 -11.13 -20.69
N ALA A 149 12.82 -10.57 -19.55
CA ALA A 149 12.75 -11.28 -18.28
C ALA A 149 11.54 -12.22 -18.20
N ALA A 150 10.53 -12.03 -19.06
CA ALA A 150 9.33 -12.86 -19.07
C ALA A 150 9.67 -14.33 -19.32
N GLY A 151 9.16 -15.23 -18.49
CA GLY A 151 9.45 -16.65 -18.52
C GLY A 151 10.74 -17.07 -17.79
N LEU A 152 11.73 -16.19 -17.66
CA LEU A 152 13.00 -16.43 -16.97
C LEU A 152 12.89 -16.11 -15.48
N VAL A 153 12.36 -14.94 -15.16
CA VAL A 153 12.15 -14.42 -13.81
C VAL A 153 10.65 -14.41 -13.49
N ARG A 154 10.29 -14.61 -12.24
CA ARG A 154 8.88 -14.66 -11.80
C ARG A 154 8.66 -13.75 -10.60
N PRO A 155 7.43 -13.26 -10.37
CA PRO A 155 7.07 -12.62 -9.12
C PRO A 155 7.44 -13.49 -7.92
N GLY A 156 8.06 -12.89 -6.90
CA GLY A 156 8.56 -13.58 -5.71
C GLY A 156 10.03 -13.99 -5.76
N ASP A 157 10.67 -14.03 -6.93
CA ASP A 157 12.12 -14.25 -7.03
C ASP A 157 12.88 -13.13 -6.31
N VAL A 158 14.03 -13.48 -5.74
CA VAL A 158 14.96 -12.50 -5.15
C VAL A 158 16.26 -12.52 -5.94
N ILE A 159 16.60 -11.42 -6.58
CA ILE A 159 17.89 -11.24 -7.27
C ILE A 159 18.94 -11.03 -6.20
N VAL A 160 19.95 -11.92 -6.15
CA VAL A 160 21.01 -11.94 -5.15
C VAL A 160 22.41 -11.72 -5.72
N ALA A 161 22.56 -11.80 -7.04
CA ALA A 161 23.78 -11.40 -7.75
C ALA A 161 23.47 -10.97 -9.19
N ALA A 162 24.32 -10.11 -9.75
CA ALA A 162 24.31 -9.70 -11.14
C ALA A 162 25.77 -9.67 -11.64
N ASP A 163 26.04 -10.32 -12.79
CA ASP A 163 27.38 -10.46 -13.40
C ASP A 163 28.45 -10.88 -12.40
N GLY A 164 28.14 -11.90 -11.59
CA GLY A 164 29.03 -12.44 -10.58
C GLY A 164 29.23 -11.58 -9.32
N LYS A 165 28.65 -10.37 -9.28
CA LYS A 165 28.73 -9.49 -8.11
C LYS A 165 27.50 -9.63 -7.22
N PRO A 166 27.65 -9.68 -5.88
CA PRO A 166 26.51 -9.73 -4.96
C PRO A 166 25.58 -8.51 -5.13
N VAL A 167 24.27 -8.77 -5.14
CA VAL A 167 23.22 -7.76 -5.09
C VAL A 167 22.52 -7.90 -3.74
N ARG A 168 22.73 -6.94 -2.85
CA ARG A 168 22.11 -6.87 -1.53
C ARG A 168 21.00 -5.82 -1.49
N THR A 169 21.16 -4.75 -2.26
CA THR A 169 20.27 -3.59 -2.29
C THR A 169 19.78 -3.30 -3.71
N ARG A 170 18.73 -2.47 -3.81
CA ARG A 170 18.26 -1.95 -5.10
C ARG A 170 19.34 -1.11 -5.80
N THR A 171 20.16 -0.41 -5.02
CA THR A 171 21.30 0.37 -5.55
C THR A 171 22.35 -0.53 -6.17
N ASP A 172 22.65 -1.68 -5.55
CA ASP A 172 23.60 -2.65 -6.13
C ASP A 172 23.13 -3.15 -7.49
N LEU A 173 21.82 -3.51 -7.59
CA LEU A 173 21.23 -3.92 -8.87
C LEU A 173 21.29 -2.79 -9.91
N ALA A 174 20.91 -1.57 -9.54
CA ALA A 174 20.98 -0.44 -10.44
C ALA A 174 22.41 -0.16 -10.92
N THR A 175 23.40 -0.24 -10.01
CA THR A 175 24.83 -0.10 -10.33
C THR A 175 25.32 -1.23 -11.25
N ALA A 176 24.89 -2.46 -11.05
CA ALA A 176 25.21 -3.55 -11.96
C ALA A 176 24.66 -3.29 -13.36
N LEU A 177 23.38 -2.95 -13.46
CA LEU A 177 22.73 -2.66 -14.73
C LEU A 177 23.33 -1.45 -15.46
N SER A 178 23.75 -0.41 -14.76
CA SER A 178 24.32 0.81 -15.38
C SER A 178 25.63 0.57 -16.15
N ARG A 179 26.26 -0.60 -16.01
CA ARG A 179 27.46 -0.98 -16.76
C ARG A 179 27.12 -1.55 -18.15
N HIS A 180 25.85 -1.80 -18.42
CA HIS A 180 25.33 -2.31 -19.68
C HIS A 180 24.74 -1.21 -20.51
N LYS A 181 24.50 -1.52 -21.79
CA LYS A 181 23.65 -0.73 -22.69
C LYS A 181 22.33 -1.48 -22.90
N PRO A 182 21.26 -0.80 -23.27
CA PRO A 182 20.06 -1.48 -23.74
C PRO A 182 20.39 -2.46 -24.87
N GLY A 183 19.93 -3.71 -24.74
CA GLY A 183 20.24 -4.81 -25.66
C GLY A 183 21.33 -5.78 -25.17
N ASP A 184 22.18 -5.37 -24.22
CA ASP A 184 23.18 -6.24 -23.62
C ASP A 184 22.54 -7.33 -22.75
N VAL A 185 23.27 -8.43 -22.55
CA VAL A 185 22.84 -9.54 -21.69
C VAL A 185 23.46 -9.38 -20.32
N VAL A 186 22.64 -9.41 -19.27
CA VAL A 186 23.05 -9.46 -17.87
C VAL A 186 22.79 -10.84 -17.30
N THR A 187 23.75 -11.39 -16.57
CA THR A 187 23.63 -12.68 -15.88
C THR A 187 23.19 -12.46 -14.44
N LEU A 188 21.98 -12.92 -14.09
CA LEU A 188 21.41 -12.77 -12.76
C LEU A 188 21.43 -14.11 -12.02
N VAL A 189 21.77 -14.08 -10.73
CA VAL A 189 21.48 -15.19 -9.82
C VAL A 189 20.22 -14.82 -9.05
N ILE A 190 19.18 -15.64 -9.23
CA ILE A 190 17.90 -15.49 -8.54
C ILE A 190 17.76 -16.59 -7.49
N ARG A 191 17.07 -16.26 -6.38
CA ARG A 191 16.65 -17.22 -5.36
C ARG A 191 15.14 -17.37 -5.43
N ARG A 192 14.67 -18.59 -5.69
CA ARG A 192 13.25 -18.98 -5.77
C ARG A 192 12.98 -20.14 -4.82
N GLY A 193 12.08 -19.96 -3.85
CA GLY A 193 11.78 -21.01 -2.86
C GLY A 193 13.02 -21.54 -2.13
N GLY A 194 13.98 -20.66 -1.80
CA GLY A 194 15.24 -21.03 -1.15
C GLY A 194 16.34 -21.54 -2.09
N ARG A 195 16.03 -21.98 -3.32
CA ARG A 195 17.00 -22.48 -4.30
C ARG A 195 17.55 -21.35 -5.18
N LYS A 196 18.85 -21.36 -5.44
CA LYS A 196 19.50 -20.43 -6.37
C LYS A 196 19.53 -21.00 -7.77
N SER A 197 19.30 -20.15 -8.78
CA SER A 197 19.46 -20.46 -10.19
C SER A 197 20.02 -19.25 -10.93
N THR A 198 20.72 -19.51 -12.02
CA THR A 198 21.28 -18.46 -12.88
C THR A 198 20.40 -18.30 -14.10
N VAL A 199 20.11 -17.07 -14.47
CA VAL A 199 19.35 -16.70 -15.67
C VAL A 199 20.06 -15.58 -16.41
N SER A 200 20.05 -15.62 -17.74
CA SER A 200 20.58 -14.56 -18.58
C SER A 200 19.43 -13.75 -19.16
N VAL A 201 19.39 -12.47 -18.86
CA VAL A 201 18.32 -11.58 -19.27
C VAL A 201 18.86 -10.49 -20.18
N ARG A 202 18.28 -10.32 -21.36
CA ARG A 202 18.60 -9.18 -22.22
C ARG A 202 17.96 -7.91 -21.66
N THR A 203 18.77 -6.87 -21.52
CA THR A 203 18.29 -5.55 -21.08
C THR A 203 17.46 -4.88 -22.17
N THR A 204 16.61 -3.95 -21.78
CA THR A 204 15.86 -3.09 -22.68
C THR A 204 15.99 -1.64 -22.22
N SER A 205 15.58 -0.69 -23.07
CA SER A 205 15.57 0.73 -22.73
C SER A 205 14.47 1.05 -21.71
N ASP A 206 14.80 1.89 -20.76
CA ASP A 206 13.79 2.53 -19.92
C ASP A 206 12.98 3.55 -20.76
N ARG A 207 11.66 3.58 -20.59
CA ARG A 207 10.77 4.48 -21.32
C ARG A 207 11.01 5.96 -21.00
N GLN A 208 11.39 6.28 -19.75
CA GLN A 208 11.65 7.65 -19.30
C GLN A 208 13.08 8.09 -19.63
N ASN A 209 14.01 7.15 -19.69
CA ASN A 209 15.41 7.38 -20.03
C ASN A 209 15.92 6.30 -20.99
N PRO A 210 15.83 6.49 -22.32
CA PRO A 210 16.19 5.47 -23.29
C PRO A 210 17.64 4.97 -23.25
N LYS A 211 18.54 5.72 -22.61
CA LYS A 211 19.94 5.33 -22.40
C LYS A 211 20.11 4.41 -21.18
N ARG A 212 19.11 4.34 -20.30
CA ARG A 212 19.15 3.53 -19.10
C ARG A 212 18.75 2.09 -19.41
N PRO A 213 19.63 1.11 -19.18
CA PRO A 213 19.27 -0.31 -19.31
C PRO A 213 18.42 -0.77 -18.12
N ILE A 214 17.35 -1.48 -18.42
CA ILE A 214 16.49 -2.13 -17.44
C ILE A 214 16.27 -3.59 -17.84
N ILE A 215 15.89 -4.44 -16.88
CA ILE A 215 15.59 -5.86 -17.13
C ILE A 215 14.08 -6.14 -17.23
N GLY A 216 13.24 -5.11 -17.13
CA GLY A 216 11.78 -5.24 -17.24
C GLY A 216 11.14 -5.98 -16.07
N VAL A 217 11.60 -5.71 -14.85
CA VAL A 217 10.98 -6.18 -13.61
C VAL A 217 10.65 -5.01 -12.70
N LEU A 218 9.68 -5.19 -11.82
CA LEU A 218 9.32 -4.24 -10.77
C LEU A 218 10.02 -4.66 -9.47
N PRO A 219 11.09 -3.96 -9.04
CA PRO A 219 11.93 -4.39 -7.94
C PRO A 219 11.58 -3.69 -6.64
N ILE A 220 11.55 -4.41 -5.53
CA ILE A 220 11.57 -3.85 -4.17
C ILE A 220 12.76 -4.39 -3.38
N GLN A 221 13.15 -3.69 -2.31
CA GLN A 221 14.16 -4.18 -1.39
C GLN A 221 13.66 -5.45 -0.69
N ALA A 222 14.44 -6.53 -0.74
CA ALA A 222 14.23 -7.68 0.13
C ALA A 222 15.00 -7.48 1.43
N LEU A 223 14.34 -7.72 2.55
CA LEU A 223 14.91 -7.71 3.89
C LEU A 223 14.89 -9.13 4.45
N HIS A 224 15.87 -9.44 5.26
CA HIS A 224 15.88 -10.64 6.09
C HIS A 224 15.99 -10.24 7.55
N ALA A 225 14.88 -10.29 8.27
CA ALA A 225 14.82 -10.08 9.72
C ALA A 225 14.79 -11.45 10.41
N GLN A 226 15.70 -11.64 11.38
CA GLN A 226 15.66 -12.84 12.22
C GLN A 226 14.73 -12.57 13.40
N LEU A 227 13.45 -12.90 13.22
CA LEU A 227 12.45 -12.75 14.28
C LEU A 227 12.58 -13.87 15.32
N PRO A 228 12.47 -13.58 16.62
CA PRO A 228 12.59 -14.58 17.67
C PRO A 228 11.43 -15.60 17.70
N PHE A 229 10.33 -15.27 17.05
CA PHE A 229 9.15 -16.13 16.91
C PHE A 229 8.34 -15.73 15.67
N PRO A 230 7.48 -16.62 15.15
CA PRO A 230 6.65 -16.30 13.99
C PRO A 230 5.59 -15.26 14.35
N ILE A 231 5.39 -14.29 13.43
CA ILE A 231 4.31 -13.30 13.47
C ILE A 231 3.46 -13.51 12.25
N LYS A 232 2.14 -13.62 12.42
CA LYS A 232 1.19 -13.81 11.33
C LYS A 232 0.26 -12.61 11.21
N PHE A 233 0.09 -12.12 9.99
CA PHE A 233 -0.87 -11.08 9.64
C PHE A 233 -1.92 -11.69 8.71
N ASN A 234 -3.14 -11.84 9.21
CA ASN A 234 -4.28 -12.42 8.48
C ASN A 234 -5.13 -11.32 7.84
N LEU A 235 -4.49 -10.41 7.12
CA LEU A 235 -5.17 -9.33 6.43
C LEU A 235 -5.84 -9.83 5.16
N ARG A 236 -6.97 -9.22 4.79
CA ARG A 236 -7.57 -9.37 3.48
C ARG A 236 -6.62 -8.81 2.41
N LYS A 237 -7.06 -8.71 1.15
CA LYS A 237 -6.27 -8.17 0.04
C LYS A 237 -6.11 -6.64 0.15
N VAL A 238 -5.48 -6.19 1.22
CA VAL A 238 -5.11 -4.80 1.47
C VAL A 238 -3.67 -4.60 1.04
N GLY A 239 -3.40 -3.54 0.30
CA GLY A 239 -2.08 -3.23 -0.24
C GLY A 239 -1.54 -1.88 0.27
N GLY A 240 -0.26 -1.65 0.01
CA GLY A 240 0.44 -0.41 0.37
C GLY A 240 1.06 -0.43 1.78
N PRO A 241 2.08 0.41 2.04
CA PRO A 241 2.86 0.36 3.28
C PRO A 241 2.25 1.16 4.44
N SER A 242 1.12 1.84 4.25
CA SER A 242 0.60 2.88 5.16
C SER A 242 0.00 2.39 6.48
N ALA A 243 -0.13 1.07 6.69
CA ALA A 243 -0.61 0.49 7.93
C ALA A 243 0.52 0.11 8.92
N GLY A 244 1.77 0.38 8.57
CA GLY A 244 2.94 -0.03 9.37
C GLY A 244 2.90 0.47 10.81
N LEU A 245 2.50 1.72 11.03
CA LEU A 245 2.36 2.28 12.38
C LEU A 245 1.31 1.50 13.20
N ALA A 246 0.15 1.20 12.61
CA ALA A 246 -0.91 0.43 13.27
C ALA A 246 -0.43 -0.99 13.62
N PHE A 247 0.27 -1.66 12.70
CA PHE A 247 0.83 -2.99 12.96
C PHE A 247 1.83 -3.00 14.11
N ALA A 248 2.70 -1.99 14.18
CA ALA A 248 3.69 -1.91 15.25
C ALA A 248 3.03 -1.67 16.62
N LEU A 249 1.97 -0.87 16.70
CA LEU A 249 1.19 -0.66 17.92
C LEU A 249 0.46 -1.94 18.32
N GLU A 250 -0.24 -2.59 17.40
CA GLU A 250 -0.95 -3.85 17.66
C GLU A 250 -0.02 -4.95 18.16
N LEU A 251 1.19 -5.06 17.61
CA LEU A 251 2.17 -6.04 18.08
C LEU A 251 2.57 -5.82 19.55
N LEU A 252 2.59 -4.59 20.04
CA LEU A 252 2.80 -4.30 21.46
C LEU A 252 1.60 -4.75 22.30
N GLU A 253 0.36 -4.50 21.83
CA GLU A 253 -0.87 -4.99 22.48
C GLU A 253 -0.86 -6.52 22.58
N GLN A 254 -0.60 -7.20 21.47
CA GLN A 254 -0.52 -8.67 21.41
C GLN A 254 0.59 -9.26 22.29
N LYS A 255 1.57 -8.44 22.72
CA LYS A 255 2.61 -8.81 23.69
C LYS A 255 2.30 -8.35 25.12
N GLY A 256 1.05 -7.97 25.38
CA GLY A 256 0.55 -7.63 26.72
C GLY A 256 0.84 -6.21 27.19
N ARG A 257 1.29 -5.32 26.29
CA ARG A 257 1.52 -3.90 26.60
C ARG A 257 0.27 -3.10 26.31
N ASP A 258 -0.39 -2.57 27.32
CA ASP A 258 -1.58 -1.70 27.20
C ASP A 258 -1.19 -0.35 26.54
N VAL A 259 -1.27 -0.27 25.21
CA VAL A 259 -0.90 0.89 24.41
C VAL A 259 -2.12 1.74 24.09
N ASP A 260 -3.26 1.09 23.83
CA ASP A 260 -4.51 1.76 23.46
C ASP A 260 -5.21 2.40 24.67
N ARG A 261 -4.95 1.92 25.90
CA ARG A 261 -5.48 2.44 27.17
C ARG A 261 -7.02 2.47 27.23
N GLY A 262 -7.67 1.56 26.52
CA GLY A 262 -9.12 1.46 26.41
C GLY A 262 -9.74 2.33 25.31
N TYR A 263 -8.92 2.96 24.48
CA TYR A 263 -9.39 3.77 23.34
C TYR A 263 -9.44 2.94 22.05
N LYS A 264 -10.37 3.29 21.19
CA LYS A 264 -10.32 2.88 19.76
C LYS A 264 -9.32 3.79 19.06
N VAL A 265 -8.12 3.30 18.83
CA VAL A 265 -7.00 4.06 18.26
C VAL A 265 -6.82 3.69 16.80
N ALA A 266 -7.19 4.56 15.88
CA ALA A 266 -6.76 4.41 14.49
C ALA A 266 -5.33 4.94 14.31
N ALA A 267 -4.55 4.28 13.44
CA ALA A 267 -3.22 4.74 13.10
C ALA A 267 -2.93 4.55 11.61
N THR A 268 -2.25 5.51 11.01
CA THR A 268 -1.72 5.41 9.65
C THR A 268 -0.33 6.02 9.59
N GLY A 269 0.50 5.49 8.73
CA GLY A 269 1.88 5.92 8.53
C GLY A 269 2.72 4.74 8.04
N GLU A 270 3.55 4.96 7.05
CA GLU A 270 4.62 4.03 6.73
C GLU A 270 5.67 4.14 7.84
N ILE A 271 6.08 3.00 8.41
CA ILE A 271 7.09 2.97 9.46
C ILE A 271 8.41 2.48 8.88
N GLU A 272 9.50 3.19 9.20
CA GLU A 272 10.85 2.85 8.79
C GLU A 272 11.58 2.07 9.89
N LEU A 273 12.69 1.42 9.55
CA LEU A 273 13.46 0.58 10.48
C LEU A 273 14.06 1.35 11.67
N ASP A 274 14.24 2.65 11.54
CA ASP A 274 14.67 3.56 12.62
C ASP A 274 13.51 4.05 13.49
N GLY A 275 12.27 3.62 13.15
CA GLY A 275 11.05 4.02 13.83
C GLY A 275 10.47 5.35 13.37
N SER A 276 11.00 5.99 12.34
CA SER A 276 10.39 7.18 11.74
C SER A 276 9.06 6.82 11.08
N VAL A 277 8.11 7.76 11.11
CA VAL A 277 6.77 7.62 10.52
C VAL A 277 6.65 8.61 9.39
N THR A 278 6.54 8.10 8.16
CA THR A 278 6.55 8.89 6.94
C THR A 278 5.16 9.07 6.34
N ARG A 279 5.05 10.03 5.42
CA ARG A 279 3.81 10.43 4.76
C ARG A 279 3.12 9.27 4.01
N ILE A 280 1.81 9.39 3.88
CA ILE A 280 0.96 8.44 3.14
C ILE A 280 0.00 9.18 2.20
N GLY A 281 -0.57 8.45 1.26
CA GLY A 281 -1.67 8.94 0.42
C GLY A 281 -3.04 8.75 1.06
N GLY A 282 -4.05 9.46 0.52
CA GLY A 282 -5.46 9.29 0.91
C GLY A 282 -5.81 9.74 2.33
N ILE A 283 -5.06 10.68 2.90
CA ILE A 283 -5.27 11.09 4.31
C ILE A 283 -6.66 11.67 4.55
N LYS A 284 -7.24 12.40 3.58
CA LYS A 284 -8.62 12.88 3.64
C LYS A 284 -9.58 11.71 3.80
N GLN A 285 -9.52 10.72 2.91
CA GLN A 285 -10.40 9.56 2.89
C GLN A 285 -10.23 8.73 4.17
N LYS A 286 -8.98 8.49 4.58
CA LYS A 286 -8.66 7.78 5.82
C LYS A 286 -9.21 8.48 7.06
N THR A 287 -9.14 9.81 7.11
CA THR A 287 -9.71 10.58 8.22
C THR A 287 -11.24 10.48 8.25
N ILE A 288 -11.89 10.54 7.09
CA ILE A 288 -13.34 10.36 6.98
C ILE A 288 -13.73 8.94 7.40
N GLY A 289 -13.00 7.92 6.97
CA GLY A 289 -13.22 6.53 7.35
C GLY A 289 -13.06 6.31 8.86
N ALA A 290 -11.96 6.77 9.44
CA ALA A 290 -11.73 6.71 10.89
C ALA A 290 -12.85 7.38 11.69
N ARG A 291 -13.33 8.55 11.25
CA ARG A 291 -14.45 9.24 11.87
C ARG A 291 -15.76 8.44 11.77
N LYS A 292 -16.08 7.88 10.59
CA LYS A 292 -17.29 7.07 10.37
C LYS A 292 -17.27 5.78 11.20
N SER A 293 -16.10 5.26 11.51
CA SER A 293 -15.92 4.08 12.38
C SER A 293 -15.92 4.41 13.88
N HIS A 294 -16.17 5.67 14.24
CA HIS A 294 -16.24 6.13 15.64
C HIS A 294 -15.00 5.77 16.46
N VAL A 295 -13.81 5.91 15.87
CA VAL A 295 -12.57 5.81 16.63
C VAL A 295 -12.38 7.05 17.51
N ASP A 296 -11.74 6.87 18.66
CA ASP A 296 -11.55 7.96 19.63
C ASP A 296 -10.36 8.87 19.23
N VAL A 297 -9.32 8.25 18.68
CA VAL A 297 -8.03 8.91 18.36
C VAL A 297 -7.51 8.43 17.01
N PHE A 298 -6.94 9.35 16.24
CA PHE A 298 -6.29 9.01 14.98
C PHE A 298 -4.85 9.54 14.94
N LEU A 299 -3.89 8.62 14.93
CA LEU A 299 -2.47 8.90 14.78
C LEU A 299 -2.12 9.04 13.29
N VAL A 300 -1.53 10.17 12.93
CA VAL A 300 -1.21 10.51 11.53
C VAL A 300 0.22 11.02 11.40
N PRO A 301 0.89 10.82 10.25
CA PRO A 301 2.22 11.39 10.02
C PRO A 301 2.21 12.92 10.09
N VAL A 302 3.26 13.50 10.66
CA VAL A 302 3.52 14.96 10.53
C VAL A 302 4.02 15.29 9.14
N ASP A 303 4.71 14.34 8.49
CA ASP A 303 5.39 14.53 7.22
C ASP A 303 4.42 14.92 6.09
N GLY A 304 4.84 15.86 5.27
CA GLY A 304 4.00 16.48 4.24
C GLY A 304 2.79 17.23 4.85
N ASP A 305 1.68 17.27 4.11
CA ASP A 305 0.44 17.91 4.55
C ASP A 305 -0.50 16.96 5.34
N ASN A 306 -0.06 15.72 5.66
CA ASN A 306 -0.93 14.71 6.25
C ASN A 306 -1.62 15.19 7.54
N ALA A 307 -0.87 15.77 8.47
CA ALA A 307 -1.44 16.27 9.73
C ALA A 307 -2.40 17.44 9.53
N LYS A 308 -2.10 18.32 8.60
CA LYS A 308 -2.94 19.49 8.26
C LYS A 308 -4.26 19.04 7.64
N ASP A 309 -4.20 18.17 6.66
CA ASP A 309 -5.38 17.67 5.97
C ASP A 309 -6.22 16.76 6.87
N ALA A 310 -5.62 15.92 7.70
CA ALA A 310 -6.36 15.14 8.69
C ALA A 310 -7.17 16.05 9.63
N LYS A 311 -6.57 17.11 10.15
CA LYS A 311 -7.28 18.08 11.01
C LYS A 311 -8.44 18.76 10.29
N ARG A 312 -8.30 19.07 9.00
CA ARG A 312 -9.36 19.70 8.19
C ARG A 312 -10.62 18.83 8.08
N TYR A 313 -10.45 17.48 8.02
CA TYR A 313 -11.57 16.54 7.86
C TYR A 313 -11.94 15.81 9.15
N ALA A 314 -11.34 16.18 10.28
CA ALA A 314 -11.52 15.50 11.57
C ALA A 314 -12.95 15.64 12.14
N HIS A 315 -13.59 16.82 12.02
CA HIS A 315 -14.93 17.09 12.54
C HIS A 315 -15.16 16.49 13.94
N GLY A 316 -14.28 16.81 14.88
CA GLY A 316 -14.34 16.33 16.27
C GLY A 316 -13.48 15.08 16.57
N LEU A 317 -13.02 14.33 15.58
CA LEU A 317 -12.05 13.24 15.79
C LEU A 317 -10.72 13.81 16.29
N LYS A 318 -10.18 13.25 17.38
CA LYS A 318 -8.89 13.66 17.94
C LYS A 318 -7.75 13.21 17.04
N ILE A 319 -7.11 14.15 16.36
CA ILE A 319 -5.95 13.92 15.50
C ILE A 319 -4.66 14.14 16.31
N ILE A 320 -3.78 13.13 16.33
CA ILE A 320 -2.46 13.20 16.96
C ILE A 320 -1.38 13.05 15.88
N PRO A 321 -0.69 14.13 15.51
CA PRO A 321 0.42 14.07 14.59
C PRO A 321 1.66 13.44 15.22
N VAL A 322 2.32 12.53 14.50
CA VAL A 322 3.51 11.82 14.98
C VAL A 322 4.61 11.77 13.92
N LYS A 323 5.87 11.90 14.35
CA LYS A 323 7.07 11.77 13.50
C LYS A 323 7.74 10.41 13.64
N THR A 324 7.55 9.77 14.80
CA THR A 324 8.21 8.52 15.13
C THR A 324 7.27 7.61 15.93
N PHE A 325 7.57 6.31 15.89
CA PHE A 325 6.89 5.31 16.72
C PHE A 325 6.95 5.65 18.21
N GLN A 326 8.13 6.09 18.67
CA GLN A 326 8.32 6.50 20.07
C GLN A 326 7.44 7.71 20.44
N GLN A 327 7.23 8.65 19.52
CA GLN A 327 6.34 9.77 19.76
C GLN A 327 4.88 9.30 19.83
N ALA A 328 4.46 8.35 18.99
CA ALA A 328 3.13 7.74 19.04
C ALA A 328 2.88 7.09 20.42
N LEU A 329 3.82 6.28 20.89
CA LEU A 329 3.71 5.65 22.22
C LEU A 329 3.62 6.66 23.36
N ARG A 330 4.44 7.71 23.34
CA ARG A 330 4.37 8.78 24.35
C ARG A 330 3.04 9.49 24.32
N ALA A 331 2.53 9.84 23.12
CA ALA A 331 1.27 10.54 22.97
C ALA A 331 0.08 9.69 23.51
N LEU A 332 0.06 8.39 23.25
CA LEU A 332 -0.95 7.49 23.79
C LEU A 332 -0.81 7.36 25.31
N ALA A 333 0.42 7.27 25.84
CA ALA A 333 0.67 7.18 27.28
C ALA A 333 0.21 8.40 28.07
N THR A 334 0.05 9.58 27.44
CA THR A 334 -0.48 10.80 28.08
C THR A 334 -2.01 10.84 28.14
N LEU A 335 -2.70 9.95 27.41
CA LEU A 335 -4.16 9.87 27.51
C LEU A 335 -4.54 9.27 28.89
N PRO A 336 -5.59 9.79 29.55
CA PRO A 336 -6.13 9.12 30.74
C PRO A 336 -6.60 7.72 30.35
N LYS A 337 -6.56 6.77 31.30
CA LYS A 337 -7.17 5.46 31.03
C LYS A 337 -8.66 5.64 30.84
N LYS A 338 -9.21 5.07 29.78
CA LYS A 338 -10.64 5.00 29.54
C LYS A 338 -11.15 3.79 30.34
N GLY A 339 -11.96 4.07 31.37
CA GLY A 339 -12.54 3.04 32.24
C GLY A 339 -13.65 2.25 31.55
#